data_76be433b028f97315a23e307852160bd
#
_entry.id   76be433b028f97315a23e307852160bd
#
_cell.length_a   1.000
_cell.length_b   1.000
_cell.length_c   1.000
_cell.angle_alpha   90.00
_cell.angle_beta   90.00
_cell.angle_gamma   90.00
#
_symmetry.space_group_name_H-M   'P 1'
#
loop_
_entity.id
_entity.type
_entity.pdbx_description
1 polymer ?
#
loop_
_entity_poly.entity_id
_entity_poly.type
_entity_poly.pdbx_seq_one_letter_code
_entity_poly.pdbx_strand_id
1 'polypeptide(L)'
;MKKLAVLVVALMIAAPAFAGNTGYVKLSLWDNIAVALPNNIHNITGVDLGIGSKADTVDGIQWDFIYNDAHKVRGIKSAWIYDTADIVYGLQGALISVNRRDMRGIQGGLGAISQGSLQGAQLGLVNWAEGSVTGLQWGVVNYANHITGLQLGFVNYAKAIKGLQLGLVNIANNGYLPVMIFVNGRF
;
A
#
# COMPACT_ATOMS: atom_id res chain seq x y z
N MET A 1 28.61 -17.49 -0.76
CA MET A 1 28.62 -16.03 -0.98
C MET A 1 29.14 -15.64 -2.38
N LYS A 2 30.33 -16.07 -2.80
CA LYS A 2 30.89 -15.76 -4.15
C LYS A 2 30.01 -16.25 -5.31
N LYS A 3 29.34 -17.42 -5.20
CA LYS A 3 28.47 -17.97 -6.24
C LYS A 3 27.14 -17.21 -6.39
N LEU A 4 26.63 -16.63 -5.29
CA LEU A 4 25.41 -15.80 -5.32
C LEU A 4 25.71 -14.44 -5.98
N ALA A 5 26.86 -13.83 -5.66
CA ALA A 5 27.30 -12.59 -6.29
C ALA A 5 27.52 -12.77 -7.80
N VAL A 6 28.10 -13.90 -8.22
CA VAL A 6 28.29 -14.23 -9.65
C VAL A 6 26.95 -14.45 -10.35
N LEU A 7 25.97 -15.07 -9.70
CA LEU A 7 24.64 -15.27 -10.26
C LEU A 7 23.89 -13.93 -10.43
N VAL A 8 23.98 -13.04 -9.45
CA VAL A 8 23.40 -11.69 -9.53
C VAL A 8 24.07 -10.88 -10.65
N VAL A 9 25.39 -10.92 -10.75
CA VAL A 9 26.14 -10.26 -11.83
C VAL A 9 25.83 -10.89 -13.20
N ALA A 10 25.68 -12.21 -13.29
CA ALA A 10 25.33 -12.90 -14.54
C ALA A 10 23.89 -12.59 -15.00
N LEU A 11 22.93 -12.47 -14.07
CA LEU A 11 21.59 -11.99 -14.37
C LEU A 11 21.58 -10.51 -14.85
N MET A 12 22.49 -9.70 -14.31
CA MET A 12 22.65 -8.30 -14.73
C MET A 12 23.25 -8.18 -16.16
N ILE A 13 24.11 -9.12 -16.57
CA ILE A 13 24.76 -9.09 -17.89
C ILE A 13 23.87 -9.69 -18.99
N ALA A 14 22.93 -10.58 -18.64
CA ALA A 14 22.03 -11.24 -19.59
C ALA A 14 20.79 -10.43 -19.94
N ALA A 15 20.60 -9.23 -19.36
CA ALA A 15 19.48 -8.37 -19.71
C ALA A 15 19.66 -7.82 -21.12
N PRO A 16 18.76 -8.08 -22.08
CA PRO A 16 18.84 -7.49 -23.40
C PRO A 16 18.79 -5.98 -23.27
N ALA A 17 19.56 -5.27 -24.10
CA ALA A 17 19.54 -3.81 -24.17
C ALA A 17 18.17 -3.34 -24.68
N PHE A 18 17.22 -3.16 -23.77
CA PHE A 18 15.95 -2.52 -24.08
C PHE A 18 16.18 -1.02 -24.12
N ALA A 19 15.87 -0.42 -25.25
CA ALA A 19 15.79 1.02 -25.42
C ALA A 19 14.55 1.52 -24.65
N GLY A 20 14.71 1.94 -23.38
CA GLY A 20 13.61 2.47 -22.58
C GLY A 20 13.98 2.60 -21.09
N ASN A 21 13.23 3.44 -20.37
CA ASN A 21 13.38 3.65 -18.92
C ASN A 21 12.86 2.46 -18.06
N THR A 22 12.84 1.25 -18.60
CA THR A 22 12.33 0.05 -17.93
C THR A 22 13.44 -0.93 -17.64
N GLY A 23 13.53 -1.42 -16.41
CA GLY A 23 14.49 -2.44 -16.00
C GLY A 23 13.87 -3.53 -15.14
N TYR A 24 14.59 -4.66 -15.03
CA TYR A 24 14.11 -5.83 -14.28
C TYR A 24 14.58 -5.86 -12.84
N VAL A 25 15.73 -5.27 -12.55
CA VAL A 25 16.32 -5.21 -11.21
C VAL A 25 16.87 -3.82 -10.96
N LYS A 26 16.48 -3.24 -9.85
CA LYS A 26 16.98 -1.97 -9.33
C LYS A 26 17.47 -2.18 -7.90
N LEU A 27 18.65 -1.67 -7.59
CA LEU A 27 19.19 -1.62 -6.24
C LEU A 27 19.33 -0.17 -5.83
N SER A 28 18.45 0.28 -4.96
CA SER A 28 18.33 1.68 -4.57
C SER A 28 19.04 1.97 -3.25
N LEU A 29 19.96 2.95 -3.25
CA LEU A 29 20.55 3.44 -2.01
C LEU A 29 19.65 4.50 -1.37
N TRP A 30 19.29 5.52 -2.16
CA TRP A 30 18.41 6.58 -1.69
C TRP A 30 17.79 7.32 -2.86
N ASP A 31 16.45 7.43 -2.85
CA ASP A 31 15.68 8.16 -3.87
C ASP A 31 16.01 7.71 -5.30
N ASN A 32 16.68 8.57 -6.07
CA ASN A 32 17.11 8.27 -7.44
C ASN A 32 18.58 7.77 -7.53
N ILE A 33 19.27 7.66 -6.39
CA ILE A 33 20.62 7.08 -6.35
C ILE A 33 20.48 5.57 -6.30
N ALA A 34 20.61 4.94 -7.44
CA ALA A 34 20.44 3.51 -7.59
C ALA A 34 21.44 2.91 -8.59
N VAL A 35 21.77 1.64 -8.38
CA VAL A 35 22.45 0.81 -9.37
C VAL A 35 21.38 0.01 -10.08
N ALA A 36 21.16 0.31 -11.34
CA ALA A 36 20.16 -0.33 -12.15
C ALA A 36 20.68 -0.68 -13.54
N LEU A 37 20.08 -1.66 -14.18
CA LEU A 37 20.36 -2.03 -15.56
C LEU A 37 19.04 -2.10 -16.35
N PRO A 38 18.91 -1.25 -17.38
CA PRO A 38 19.81 -0.14 -17.77
C PRO A 38 19.85 0.98 -16.73
N ASN A 39 20.84 1.89 -16.82
CA ASN A 39 20.96 3.05 -15.94
C ASN A 39 19.74 3.98 -16.09
N ASN A 40 19.37 4.69 -15.01
CA ASN A 40 18.26 5.65 -14.97
C ASN A 40 16.89 5.05 -15.27
N ILE A 41 16.59 3.86 -14.71
CA ILE A 41 15.26 3.28 -14.81
C ILE A 41 14.32 3.88 -13.78
N HIS A 42 13.15 4.29 -14.26
CA HIS A 42 12.02 4.74 -13.45
C HIS A 42 10.87 3.74 -13.47
N ASN A 43 10.87 2.84 -14.46
CA ASN A 43 9.89 1.77 -14.59
C ASN A 43 10.55 0.42 -14.27
N ILE A 44 9.97 -0.33 -13.36
CA ILE A 44 10.51 -1.61 -12.90
C ILE A 44 9.52 -2.70 -13.26
N THR A 45 9.99 -3.70 -14.01
CA THR A 45 9.25 -4.93 -14.26
C THR A 45 10.05 -6.06 -13.61
N GLY A 46 9.81 -6.31 -12.32
CA GLY A 46 10.58 -7.30 -11.56
C GLY A 46 10.81 -6.87 -10.13
N VAL A 47 12.05 -6.54 -9.75
CA VAL A 47 12.42 -6.34 -8.35
C VAL A 47 13.18 -5.04 -8.14
N ASP A 48 12.71 -4.22 -7.20
CA ASP A 48 13.41 -3.06 -6.65
C ASP A 48 13.70 -3.32 -5.16
N LEU A 49 14.96 -3.28 -4.80
CA LEU A 49 15.42 -3.49 -3.43
C LEU A 49 16.31 -2.34 -3.02
N GLY A 50 16.14 -1.83 -1.79
CA GLY A 50 16.97 -0.72 -1.36
C GLY A 50 16.85 -0.30 0.08
N ILE A 51 17.49 0.81 0.38
CA ILE A 51 17.31 1.55 1.63
C ILE A 51 16.16 2.53 1.49
N GLY A 52 16.11 3.23 0.36
CA GLY A 52 15.00 4.09 -0.03
C GLY A 52 14.92 4.23 -1.54
N SER A 53 13.73 4.12 -2.11
CA SER A 53 13.52 4.10 -3.56
C SER A 53 12.38 4.97 -4.01
N LYS A 54 12.54 5.55 -5.22
CA LYS A 54 11.44 6.12 -6.01
C LYS A 54 11.31 5.43 -7.35
N ALA A 55 10.07 5.23 -7.80
CA ALA A 55 9.75 4.65 -9.08
C ALA A 55 8.50 5.29 -9.70
N ASP A 56 8.44 5.37 -11.03
CA ASP A 56 7.21 5.77 -11.71
C ASP A 56 6.25 4.58 -11.75
N THR A 57 6.72 3.44 -12.22
CA THR A 57 5.92 2.20 -12.22
C THR A 57 6.70 1.03 -11.66
N VAL A 58 5.98 0.17 -10.92
CA VAL A 58 6.49 -1.10 -10.42
C VAL A 58 5.51 -2.19 -10.79
N ASP A 59 5.91 -3.06 -11.70
CA ASP A 59 5.21 -4.29 -12.03
C ASP A 59 6.01 -5.47 -11.44
N GLY A 60 5.75 -5.81 -10.16
CA GLY A 60 6.52 -6.84 -9.44
C GLY A 60 6.65 -6.58 -7.95
N ILE A 61 7.86 -6.55 -7.44
CA ILE A 61 8.16 -6.39 -6.00
C ILE A 61 9.05 -5.18 -5.79
N GLN A 62 8.61 -4.26 -4.93
CA GLN A 62 9.43 -3.19 -4.38
C GLN A 62 9.54 -3.37 -2.87
N TRP A 63 10.78 -3.51 -2.38
CA TRP A 63 11.03 -3.66 -0.96
C TRP A 63 12.24 -2.83 -0.53
N ASP A 64 11.99 -1.90 0.39
CA ASP A 64 13.00 -0.97 0.88
C ASP A 64 13.06 -0.97 2.41
N PHE A 65 14.26 -0.69 2.94
CA PHE A 65 14.46 -0.73 4.38
C PHE A 65 13.82 0.48 5.10
N ILE A 66 13.86 1.68 4.53
CA ILE A 66 13.34 2.88 5.19
C ILE A 66 12.08 3.38 4.50
N TYR A 67 12.18 3.65 3.21
CA TYR A 67 11.19 4.44 2.49
C TYR A 67 11.05 3.98 1.04
N ASN A 68 9.84 4.01 0.53
CA ASN A 68 9.63 3.94 -0.91
C ASN A 68 8.44 4.79 -1.37
N ASP A 69 8.55 5.29 -2.58
CA ASP A 69 7.51 6.04 -3.28
C ASP A 69 7.33 5.48 -4.69
N ALA A 70 6.09 5.35 -5.12
CA ALA A 70 5.79 4.97 -6.49
C ALA A 70 4.53 5.65 -7.01
N HIS A 71 4.55 6.00 -8.31
CA HIS A 71 3.33 6.51 -8.91
C HIS A 71 2.30 5.38 -9.13
N LYS A 72 2.73 4.24 -9.69
CA LYS A 72 1.84 3.10 -9.94
C LYS A 72 2.51 1.77 -9.62
N VAL A 73 1.81 0.92 -8.91
CA VAL A 73 2.28 -0.40 -8.50
C VAL A 73 1.28 -1.47 -8.92
N ARG A 74 1.79 -2.54 -9.51
CA ARG A 74 1.09 -3.81 -9.70
C ARG A 74 1.94 -4.92 -9.10
N GLY A 75 1.52 -5.43 -7.93
CA GLY A 75 2.28 -6.47 -7.22
C GLY A 75 2.41 -6.20 -5.73
N ILE A 76 3.62 -6.30 -5.21
CA ILE A 76 3.92 -6.14 -3.78
C ILE A 76 4.84 -4.95 -3.58
N LYS A 77 4.43 -4.04 -2.71
CA LYS A 77 5.21 -2.88 -2.32
C LYS A 77 5.29 -2.81 -0.81
N SER A 78 6.51 -2.73 -0.28
CA SER A 78 6.70 -2.67 1.16
C SER A 78 7.95 -1.89 1.53
N ALA A 79 7.85 -1.15 2.63
CA ALA A 79 9.00 -0.62 3.36
C ALA A 79 8.85 -0.90 4.85
N TRP A 80 9.94 -0.82 5.62
CA TRP A 80 9.79 -1.00 7.05
C TRP A 80 9.12 0.20 7.72
N ILE A 81 9.51 1.42 7.34
CA ILE A 81 9.06 2.62 8.04
C ILE A 81 7.93 3.32 7.29
N TYR A 82 8.18 3.74 6.05
CA TYR A 82 7.23 4.55 5.33
C TYR A 82 7.09 4.12 3.87
N ASP A 83 5.86 3.90 3.46
CA ASP A 83 5.52 3.48 2.10
C ASP A 83 4.43 4.39 1.55
N THR A 84 4.66 4.96 0.38
CA THR A 84 3.66 5.78 -0.29
C THR A 84 3.54 5.44 -1.77
N ALA A 85 2.30 5.49 -2.27
CA ALA A 85 2.01 5.31 -3.68
C ALA A 85 0.75 6.07 -4.10
N ASP A 86 0.65 6.41 -5.39
CA ASP A 86 -0.60 6.97 -5.91
C ASP A 86 -1.61 5.85 -6.21
N ILE A 87 -1.23 4.89 -7.03
CA ILE A 87 -2.11 3.82 -7.49
C ILE A 87 -1.47 2.47 -7.17
N VAL A 88 -2.19 1.61 -6.45
CA VAL A 88 -1.73 0.27 -6.10
C VAL A 88 -2.76 -0.78 -6.49
N TYR A 89 -2.30 -1.79 -7.22
CA TYR A 89 -3.02 -3.02 -7.49
C TYR A 89 -2.24 -4.19 -6.90
N GLY A 90 -2.58 -4.61 -5.67
CA GLY A 90 -1.88 -5.68 -4.97
C GLY A 90 -1.72 -5.44 -3.47
N LEU A 91 -0.51 -5.60 -2.96
CA LEU A 91 -0.20 -5.46 -1.54
C LEU A 91 0.69 -4.24 -1.29
N GLN A 92 0.31 -3.45 -0.29
CA GLN A 92 1.09 -2.31 0.19
C GLN A 92 1.25 -2.40 1.70
N GLY A 93 2.46 -2.21 2.23
CA GLY A 93 2.67 -2.29 3.67
C GLY A 93 3.93 -1.63 4.20
N ALA A 94 3.80 -0.99 5.37
CA ALA A 94 4.89 -0.39 6.14
C ALA A 94 4.43 -0.13 7.59
N LEU A 95 5.30 0.40 8.46
CA LEU A 95 4.78 0.95 9.73
C LEU A 95 3.73 2.02 9.44
N ILE A 96 3.99 2.92 8.49
CA ILE A 96 3.03 3.89 7.98
C ILE A 96 2.94 3.72 6.47
N SER A 97 1.78 3.30 5.99
CA SER A 97 1.51 3.16 4.57
C SER A 97 0.45 4.16 4.08
N VAL A 98 0.78 4.89 3.02
CA VAL A 98 -0.08 5.94 2.46
C VAL A 98 -0.40 5.63 1.00
N ASN A 99 -1.67 5.51 0.68
CA ASN A 99 -2.15 5.50 -0.68
C ASN A 99 -2.84 6.83 -1.00
N ARG A 100 -2.34 7.54 -2.01
CA ARG A 100 -2.82 8.89 -2.33
C ARG A 100 -4.05 8.92 -3.22
N ARG A 101 -4.28 7.91 -4.07
CA ARG A 101 -5.43 7.87 -5.00
C ARG A 101 -6.18 6.56 -4.96
N ASP A 102 -5.77 5.57 -5.74
CA ASP A 102 -6.53 4.34 -5.93
C ASP A 102 -5.79 3.13 -5.38
N MET A 103 -6.46 2.36 -4.55
CA MET A 103 -5.99 1.10 -4.01
C MET A 103 -6.95 -0.03 -4.33
N ARG A 104 -6.42 -1.10 -4.92
CA ARG A 104 -7.14 -2.38 -5.08
C ARG A 104 -6.29 -3.50 -4.54
N GLY A 105 -6.70 -4.08 -3.40
CA GLY A 105 -5.95 -5.13 -2.73
C GLY A 105 -5.89 -4.94 -1.22
N ILE A 106 -4.71 -5.13 -0.63
CA ILE A 106 -4.53 -5.05 0.82
C ILE A 106 -3.50 -3.98 1.16
N GLN A 107 -3.90 -3.04 2.00
CA GLN A 107 -3.03 -2.05 2.63
C GLN A 107 -2.83 -2.42 4.09
N GLY A 108 -1.58 -2.49 4.55
CA GLY A 108 -1.26 -2.87 5.92
C GLY A 108 -0.24 -1.96 6.61
N GLY A 109 -0.27 -1.95 7.97
CA GLY A 109 0.69 -1.20 8.78
C GLY A 109 0.19 -0.91 10.17
N LEU A 110 0.98 -0.20 10.98
CA LEU A 110 0.45 0.40 12.22
C LEU A 110 -0.51 1.53 11.85
N GLY A 111 -0.13 2.39 10.89
CA GLY A 111 -0.99 3.38 10.26
C GLY A 111 -1.22 3.07 8.79
N ALA A 112 -2.45 2.79 8.39
CA ALA A 112 -2.85 2.60 7.01
C ALA A 112 -3.75 3.75 6.57
N ILE A 113 -3.25 4.60 5.66
CA ILE A 113 -3.92 5.84 5.24
C ILE A 113 -4.28 5.72 3.75
N SER A 114 -5.53 5.91 3.42
CA SER A 114 -6.02 6.00 2.04
C SER A 114 -6.71 7.33 1.81
N GLN A 115 -6.16 8.16 0.95
CA GLN A 115 -6.75 9.47 0.62
C GLN A 115 -7.80 9.37 -0.48
N GLY A 116 -7.66 8.41 -1.38
CA GLY A 116 -8.62 8.16 -2.46
C GLY A 116 -9.47 6.91 -2.25
N SER A 117 -9.76 6.19 -3.33
CA SER A 117 -10.60 5.00 -3.31
C SER A 117 -9.82 3.77 -2.86
N LEU A 118 -10.39 2.97 -1.98
CA LEU A 118 -9.86 1.66 -1.61
C LEU A 118 -10.89 0.57 -1.88
N GLN A 119 -10.49 -0.43 -2.66
CA GLN A 119 -11.23 -1.66 -2.91
C GLN A 119 -10.43 -2.85 -2.39
N GLY A 120 -10.87 -3.45 -1.26
CA GLY A 120 -10.17 -4.56 -0.62
C GLY A 120 -10.10 -4.43 0.89
N ALA A 121 -8.90 -4.44 1.48
CA ALA A 121 -8.77 -4.39 2.93
C ALA A 121 -7.70 -3.38 3.41
N GLN A 122 -8.01 -2.69 4.49
CA GLN A 122 -7.03 -2.00 5.34
C GLN A 122 -6.88 -2.75 6.65
N LEU A 123 -5.63 -3.11 6.97
CA LEU A 123 -5.27 -3.91 8.14
C LEU A 123 -4.21 -3.16 8.95
N GLY A 124 -4.60 -2.55 10.06
CA GLY A 124 -3.67 -1.75 10.85
C GLY A 124 -4.17 -1.46 12.26
N LEU A 125 -3.35 -0.88 13.12
CA LEU A 125 -3.84 -0.37 14.39
C LEU A 125 -4.77 0.84 14.15
N VAL A 126 -4.36 1.73 13.25
CA VAL A 126 -5.18 2.88 12.81
C VAL A 126 -5.37 2.80 11.31
N ASN A 127 -6.61 2.63 10.89
CA ASN A 127 -7.02 2.70 9.49
C ASN A 127 -7.76 4.02 9.23
N TRP A 128 -7.25 4.80 8.29
CA TRP A 128 -7.78 6.12 7.98
C TRP A 128 -8.09 6.22 6.49
N ALA A 129 -9.35 6.41 6.13
CA ALA A 129 -9.77 6.56 4.75
C ALA A 129 -10.53 7.89 4.55
N GLU A 130 -9.93 8.80 3.81
CA GLU A 130 -10.55 10.09 3.43
C GLU A 130 -11.48 9.95 2.23
N GLY A 131 -11.25 8.96 1.38
CA GLY A 131 -12.09 8.63 0.24
C GLY A 131 -13.13 7.55 0.58
N SER A 132 -13.41 6.70 -0.40
CA SER A 132 -14.37 5.61 -0.29
C SER A 132 -13.67 4.28 -0.08
N VAL A 133 -14.14 3.49 0.87
CA VAL A 133 -13.72 2.11 1.09
C VAL A 133 -14.80 1.15 0.62
N THR A 134 -14.44 0.19 -0.19
CA THR A 134 -15.28 -0.96 -0.52
C THR A 134 -14.57 -2.22 -0.05
N GLY A 135 -15.04 -2.83 1.06
CA GLY A 135 -14.43 -4.02 1.65
C GLY A 135 -14.30 -3.97 3.16
N LEU A 136 -13.08 -4.15 3.67
CA LEU A 136 -12.81 -4.34 5.09
C LEU A 136 -11.84 -3.29 5.64
N GLN A 137 -12.15 -2.72 6.79
CA GLN A 137 -11.18 -2.09 7.70
C GLN A 137 -11.11 -2.89 8.99
N TRP A 138 -9.91 -3.38 9.34
CA TRP A 138 -9.67 -4.13 10.57
C TRP A 138 -8.52 -3.52 11.35
N GLY A 139 -8.83 -3.01 12.55
CA GLY A 139 -7.85 -2.35 13.40
C GLY A 139 -8.40 -1.98 14.77
N VAL A 140 -7.62 -1.27 15.55
CA VAL A 140 -8.11 -0.71 16.83
C VAL A 140 -9.02 0.48 16.56
N VAL A 141 -8.59 1.37 15.68
CA VAL A 141 -9.36 2.53 15.25
C VAL A 141 -9.55 2.50 13.74
N ASN A 142 -10.80 2.56 13.30
CA ASN A 142 -11.15 2.64 11.89
C ASN A 142 -11.92 3.92 11.61
N TYR A 143 -11.43 4.71 10.66
CA TYR A 143 -12.08 5.91 10.15
C TYR A 143 -12.32 5.80 8.65
N ALA A 144 -13.52 6.10 8.21
CA ALA A 144 -13.84 6.25 6.80
C ALA A 144 -14.82 7.40 6.55
N ASN A 145 -14.60 8.18 5.48
CA ASN A 145 -15.66 9.08 5.03
C ASN A 145 -16.85 8.27 4.50
N HIS A 146 -16.59 7.32 3.60
CA HIS A 146 -17.60 6.43 3.05
C HIS A 146 -17.10 4.99 3.10
N ILE A 147 -17.89 4.07 3.62
CA ILE A 147 -17.58 2.65 3.58
C ILE A 147 -18.77 1.82 3.10
N THR A 148 -18.50 0.95 2.15
CA THR A 148 -19.38 -0.14 1.75
C THR A 148 -18.72 -1.45 2.15
N GLY A 149 -19.20 -2.10 3.22
CA GLY A 149 -18.60 -3.32 3.75
C GLY A 149 -18.53 -3.39 5.27
N LEU A 150 -17.38 -3.67 5.83
CA LEU A 150 -17.21 -4.02 7.23
C LEU A 150 -16.09 -3.23 7.90
N GLN A 151 -16.37 -2.65 9.09
CA GLN A 151 -15.37 -2.14 10.02
C GLN A 151 -15.32 -3.03 11.27
N LEU A 152 -14.15 -3.55 11.58
CA LEU A 152 -13.87 -4.35 12.78
C LEU A 152 -12.83 -3.65 13.64
N GLY A 153 -13.20 -3.23 14.84
CA GLY A 153 -12.25 -2.54 15.71
C GLY A 153 -12.81 -2.18 17.08
N PHE A 154 -11.99 -1.58 17.91
CA PHE A 154 -12.50 -1.03 19.17
C PHE A 154 -13.36 0.21 18.91
N VAL A 155 -12.87 1.11 18.05
CA VAL A 155 -13.60 2.31 17.65
C VAL A 155 -13.74 2.32 16.13
N ASN A 156 -14.97 2.38 15.66
CA ASN A 156 -15.30 2.47 14.27
C ASN A 156 -16.07 3.78 14.00
N TYR A 157 -15.58 4.55 13.04
CA TYR A 157 -16.24 5.79 12.61
C TYR A 157 -16.47 5.78 11.10
N ALA A 158 -17.66 6.10 10.67
CA ALA A 158 -17.99 6.36 9.27
C ALA A 158 -18.87 7.59 9.13
N LYS A 159 -18.56 8.51 8.20
CA LYS A 159 -19.54 9.57 7.85
C LYS A 159 -20.74 8.95 7.15
N ALA A 160 -20.51 7.97 6.27
CA ALA A 160 -21.58 7.19 5.67
C ALA A 160 -21.18 5.73 5.55
N ILE A 161 -22.05 4.83 5.99
CA ILE A 161 -21.86 3.39 5.90
C ILE A 161 -22.99 2.73 5.09
N LYS A 162 -22.60 1.76 4.26
CA LYS A 162 -23.45 0.72 3.72
C LYS A 162 -22.82 -0.63 4.10
N GLY A 163 -23.35 -1.27 5.16
CA GLY A 163 -22.77 -2.48 5.75
C GLY A 163 -22.75 -2.45 7.27
N LEU A 164 -21.68 -2.96 7.89
CA LEU A 164 -21.65 -3.26 9.32
C LEU A 164 -20.39 -2.71 10.00
N GLN A 165 -20.57 -2.21 11.23
CA GLN A 165 -19.50 -1.91 12.19
C GLN A 165 -19.63 -2.85 13.38
N LEU A 166 -18.52 -3.51 13.76
CA LEU A 166 -18.41 -4.34 14.96
C LEU A 166 -17.26 -3.82 15.82
N GLY A 167 -17.58 -3.40 17.04
CA GLY A 167 -16.59 -2.83 17.95
C GLY A 167 -17.19 -2.32 19.25
N LEU A 168 -16.36 -1.87 20.18
CA LEU A 168 -16.87 -1.32 21.43
C LEU A 168 -17.66 -0.04 21.22
N VAL A 169 -17.20 0.82 20.31
CA VAL A 169 -17.89 2.07 19.95
C VAL A 169 -18.00 2.14 18.44
N ASN A 170 -19.21 2.26 17.94
CA ASN A 170 -19.50 2.34 16.51
C ASN A 170 -20.29 3.62 16.23
N ILE A 171 -19.69 4.50 15.42
CA ILE A 171 -20.25 5.81 15.06
C ILE A 171 -20.49 5.83 13.55
N ALA A 172 -21.72 6.05 13.15
CA ALA A 172 -22.08 6.23 11.75
C ALA A 172 -23.18 7.29 11.62
N ASN A 173 -22.89 8.39 10.91
CA ASN A 173 -23.84 9.50 10.83
C ASN A 173 -25.15 9.10 10.13
N ASN A 174 -25.09 8.08 9.27
CA ASN A 174 -26.25 7.51 8.60
C ASN A 174 -26.59 6.09 9.07
N GLY A 175 -26.01 5.63 10.18
CA GLY A 175 -26.29 4.30 10.75
C GLY A 175 -27.70 4.13 11.29
N TYR A 176 -28.01 2.97 11.86
CA TYR A 176 -29.28 2.72 12.52
C TYR A 176 -29.51 3.71 13.69
N LEU A 177 -28.44 3.94 14.46
CA LEU A 177 -28.32 5.08 15.38
C LEU A 177 -26.97 5.76 15.13
N PRO A 178 -26.84 7.08 15.42
CA PRO A 178 -25.57 7.78 15.23
C PRO A 178 -24.40 7.17 16.02
N VAL A 179 -24.67 6.62 17.20
CA VAL A 179 -23.69 5.93 18.06
C VAL A 179 -24.30 4.66 18.63
N MET A 180 -23.59 3.55 18.51
CA MET A 180 -24.00 2.25 19.08
C MET A 180 -22.81 1.51 19.68
N ILE A 181 -23.08 0.71 20.70
CA ILE A 181 -22.13 -0.20 21.35
C ILE A 181 -22.27 -1.58 20.68
N PHE A 182 -21.12 -2.26 20.46
CA PHE A 182 -20.93 -3.57 19.86
C PHE A 182 -21.27 -3.65 18.38
N VAL A 183 -22.41 -3.17 17.92
CA VAL A 183 -22.81 -3.29 16.52
C VAL A 183 -23.55 -2.04 16.03
N ASN A 184 -23.25 -1.57 14.84
CA ASN A 184 -23.99 -0.54 14.11
C ASN A 184 -23.93 -0.87 12.60
N GLY A 185 -24.81 -0.31 11.83
CA GLY A 185 -24.79 -0.52 10.39
C GLY A 185 -25.95 0.11 9.65
N ARG A 186 -25.93 -0.07 8.32
CA ARG A 186 -27.00 0.27 7.39
C ARG A 186 -26.86 -0.59 6.13
N PHE A 187 -27.98 -1.13 5.63
CA PHE A 187 -28.06 -1.97 4.44
C PHE A 187 -28.84 -1.32 3.32
#